data_9b40b18135da348c09590a20a708347f
#
_entry.id   9b40b18135da348c09590a20a708347f
#
_cell.length_a   1.000
_cell.length_b   1.000
_cell.length_c   1.000
_cell.angle_alpha   90.00
_cell.angle_beta   90.00
_cell.angle_gamma   90.00
#
_symmetry.space_group_name_H-M   'P 1'
#
loop_
_entity.id
_entity.type
_entity.pdbx_description
1 polymer ?
#
loop_
_entity_poly.entity_id
_entity_poly.type
_entity_poly.pdbx_seq_one_letter_code
_entity_poly.pdbx_strand_id
1 'polypeptide(L)'
;MSKARAKGTTFESALVTYLKEHGHPYAERRAMAGTLDKGDLTGLGPRYVIEAKAAKRVELGPWLTETETEVVNAQADYGFLVVKLPRRSIAKCAVLITVEQMARIIEELESK
;
A
#
# COMPACT_ATOMS: atom_id res chain seq x y z
N MET A 1 7.14 10.88 19.68
CA MET A 1 6.30 10.29 18.60
C MET A 1 4.92 9.96 19.15
N SER A 2 3.86 10.32 18.44
CA SER A 2 2.51 10.00 18.87
C SER A 2 2.22 8.51 18.74
N LYS A 3 1.22 8.00 19.47
CA LYS A 3 0.77 6.61 19.35
C LYS A 3 0.34 6.27 17.93
N ALA A 4 -0.35 7.18 17.25
CA ALA A 4 -0.81 6.96 15.88
C ALA A 4 0.34 6.80 14.90
N ARG A 5 1.39 7.64 15.03
CA ARG A 5 2.58 7.56 14.18
C ARG A 5 3.36 6.27 14.43
N ALA A 6 3.53 5.89 15.70
CA ALA A 6 4.22 4.66 16.06
C ALA A 6 3.48 3.43 15.52
N LYS A 7 2.14 3.43 15.60
CA LYS A 7 1.29 2.36 15.10
C LYS A 7 1.41 2.22 13.58
N GLY A 8 1.40 3.33 12.83
CA GLY A 8 1.57 3.33 11.39
C GLY A 8 2.94 2.81 10.98
N THR A 9 4.00 3.28 11.63
CA THR A 9 5.37 2.83 11.36
C THR A 9 5.53 1.32 11.63
N THR A 10 4.93 0.83 12.72
CA THR A 10 4.98 -0.60 13.07
C THR A 10 4.30 -1.44 11.99
N PHE A 11 3.13 -0.99 11.50
CA PHE A 11 2.41 -1.71 10.46
C PHE A 11 3.18 -1.73 9.15
N GLU A 12 3.74 -0.59 8.74
CA GLU A 12 4.57 -0.51 7.53
C GLU A 12 5.77 -1.45 7.61
N SER A 13 6.46 -1.48 8.74
CA SER A 13 7.61 -2.35 8.95
C SER A 13 7.23 -3.83 8.89
N ALA A 14 6.10 -4.20 9.48
CA ALA A 14 5.60 -5.58 9.43
C ALA A 14 5.25 -5.97 8.00
N LEU A 15 4.65 -5.06 7.24
CA LEU A 15 4.31 -5.30 5.84
C LEU A 15 5.57 -5.49 4.99
N VAL A 16 6.59 -4.67 5.21
CA VAL A 16 7.88 -4.80 4.52
C VAL A 16 8.50 -6.17 4.80
N THR A 17 8.54 -6.59 6.06
CA THR A 17 9.09 -7.89 6.45
C THR A 17 8.36 -9.02 5.72
N TYR A 18 7.03 -8.97 5.73
CA TYR A 18 6.21 -9.97 5.04
C TYR A 18 6.53 -10.03 3.55
N LEU A 19 6.60 -8.87 2.89
CA LEU A 19 6.86 -8.81 1.45
C LEU A 19 8.25 -9.34 1.11
N LYS A 20 9.25 -9.02 1.92
CA LYS A 20 10.61 -9.56 1.72
C LYS A 20 10.65 -11.07 1.76
N GLU A 21 9.85 -11.67 2.64
CA GLU A 21 9.78 -13.13 2.79
C GLU A 21 8.92 -13.81 1.71
N HIS A 22 8.19 -13.03 0.91
CA HIS A 22 7.22 -13.53 -0.05
C HIS A 22 7.47 -13.01 -1.46
N GLY A 23 8.73 -12.99 -1.88
CA GLY A 23 9.09 -12.73 -3.27
C GLY A 23 9.45 -11.29 -3.61
N HIS A 24 9.53 -10.41 -2.61
CA HIS A 24 9.85 -9.00 -2.83
C HIS A 24 11.01 -8.54 -1.94
N PRO A 25 12.24 -9.04 -2.22
CA PRO A 25 13.40 -8.83 -1.33
C PRO A 25 13.84 -7.37 -1.22
N TYR A 26 13.45 -6.52 -2.16
CA TYR A 26 13.84 -5.11 -2.17
C TYR A 26 12.79 -4.19 -1.57
N ALA A 27 11.70 -4.75 -1.02
CA ALA A 27 10.66 -3.95 -0.37
C ALA A 27 11.25 -3.16 0.80
N GLU A 28 10.91 -1.88 0.89
CA GLU A 28 11.35 -1.04 2.00
C GLU A 28 10.36 0.11 2.20
N ARG A 29 10.40 0.72 3.38
CA ARG A 29 9.60 1.91 3.64
C ARG A 29 10.18 3.06 2.81
N ARG A 30 9.31 3.83 2.18
CA ARG A 30 9.73 4.98 1.39
C ARG A 30 10.17 6.11 2.31
N ALA A 31 11.36 6.64 2.08
CA ALA A 31 11.81 7.84 2.76
C ALA A 31 11.00 9.03 2.23
N MET A 32 10.60 9.93 3.14
CA MET A 32 9.94 11.16 2.74
C MET A 32 10.93 12.07 2.05
N ALA A 33 10.73 12.26 0.74
CA ALA A 33 11.58 13.12 -0.06
C ALA A 33 10.71 13.81 -1.11
N GLY A 34 10.89 15.12 -1.28
CA GLY A 34 10.12 15.91 -2.24
C GLY A 34 8.74 16.28 -1.74
N THR A 35 7.94 16.84 -2.64
CA THR A 35 6.62 17.40 -2.32
C THR A 35 5.46 16.49 -2.76
N LEU A 36 5.72 15.48 -3.60
CA LEU A 36 4.68 14.59 -4.08
C LEU A 36 4.65 13.30 -3.28
N ASP A 37 3.46 12.95 -2.81
CA ASP A 37 3.25 11.68 -2.13
C ASP A 37 3.14 10.57 -3.18
N LYS A 38 3.98 9.54 -3.04
CA LYS A 38 4.04 8.39 -3.95
C LYS A 38 3.80 7.07 -3.22
N GLY A 39 3.23 7.14 -2.01
CA GLY A 39 2.93 5.97 -1.19
C GLY A 39 3.97 5.72 -0.11
N ASP A 40 3.71 4.68 0.69
CA ASP A 40 4.48 4.37 1.91
C ASP A 40 5.62 3.39 1.69
N LEU A 41 5.53 2.53 0.68
CA LEU A 41 6.52 1.50 0.39
C LEU A 41 7.12 1.69 -1.00
N THR A 42 8.34 1.20 -1.17
CA THR A 42 9.03 1.17 -2.46
C THR A 42 9.76 -0.17 -2.61
N GLY A 43 10.34 -0.42 -3.77
CA GLY A 43 11.14 -1.64 -4.01
C GLY A 43 10.34 -2.79 -4.62
N LEU A 44 9.06 -2.57 -4.95
CA LEU A 44 8.23 -3.59 -5.60
C LEU A 44 8.12 -3.37 -7.12
N GLY A 45 8.79 -2.35 -7.63
CA GLY A 45 8.77 -1.98 -9.04
C GLY A 45 8.02 -0.67 -9.30
N PRO A 46 8.26 -0.04 -10.46
CA PRO A 46 7.70 1.29 -10.75
C PRO A 46 6.21 1.28 -11.07
N ARG A 47 5.62 0.11 -11.28
CA ARG A 47 4.21 -0.02 -11.64
C ARG A 47 3.27 0.09 -10.45
N TYR A 48 3.80 0.03 -9.21
CA TYR A 48 2.97 -0.17 -8.02
C TYR A 48 3.17 0.92 -6.98
N VAL A 49 2.05 1.39 -6.43
CA VAL A 49 2.03 2.24 -5.23
C VAL A 49 1.43 1.42 -4.11
N ILE A 50 2.07 1.41 -2.95
CA ILE A 50 1.54 0.75 -1.75
C ILE A 50 1.33 1.82 -0.69
N GLU A 51 0.07 1.99 -0.30
CA GLU A 51 -0.32 2.86 0.80
C GLU A 51 -0.75 1.98 1.97
N ALA A 52 -0.28 2.27 3.18
CA ALA A 52 -0.57 1.46 4.35
C ALA A 52 -1.29 2.29 5.42
N LYS A 53 -2.39 1.79 5.94
CA LYS A 53 -3.22 2.47 6.94
C LYS A 53 -3.46 1.58 8.15
N ALA A 54 -3.17 2.13 9.33
CA ALA A 54 -3.36 1.46 10.61
C ALA A 54 -4.02 2.42 11.60
N ALA A 55 -5.24 2.84 11.31
CA ALA A 55 -5.97 3.81 12.12
C ALA A 55 -7.19 3.18 12.77
N LYS A 56 -7.57 3.68 13.96
CA LYS A 56 -8.80 3.24 14.64
C LYS A 56 -10.04 3.60 13.82
N ARG A 57 -10.06 4.80 13.28
CA ARG A 57 -11.18 5.28 12.48
C ARG A 57 -10.91 4.96 11.00
N VAL A 58 -11.81 4.22 10.42
CA VAL A 58 -11.70 3.77 9.03
C VAL A 58 -12.37 4.79 8.11
N GLU A 59 -11.63 5.26 7.11
CA GLU A 59 -12.10 6.24 6.13
C GLU A 59 -11.73 5.77 4.72
N LEU A 60 -12.37 4.69 4.28
CA LEU A 60 -11.98 3.98 3.05
C LEU A 60 -12.04 4.86 1.79
N GLY A 61 -13.11 5.66 1.63
CA GLY A 61 -13.25 6.53 0.48
C GLY A 61 -12.10 7.52 0.34
N PRO A 62 -11.85 8.36 1.36
CA PRO A 62 -10.72 9.30 1.34
C PRO A 62 -9.38 8.60 1.16
N TRP A 63 -9.17 7.44 1.78
CA TRP A 63 -7.91 6.69 1.64
C TRP A 63 -7.71 6.16 0.22
N LEU A 64 -8.79 5.69 -0.44
CA LEU A 64 -8.71 5.26 -1.83
C LEU A 64 -8.39 6.43 -2.76
N THR A 65 -9.01 7.58 -2.53
CA THR A 65 -8.73 8.79 -3.32
C THR A 65 -7.26 9.20 -3.16
N GLU A 66 -6.74 9.16 -1.94
CA GLU A 66 -5.33 9.43 -1.66
C GLU A 66 -4.43 8.48 -2.45
N THR A 67 -4.74 7.19 -2.42
CA THR A 67 -3.97 6.16 -3.14
C THR A 67 -3.99 6.40 -4.65
N GLU A 68 -5.15 6.77 -5.20
CA GLU A 68 -5.26 7.10 -6.62
C GLU A 68 -4.41 8.32 -6.99
N THR A 69 -4.37 9.32 -6.12
CA THR A 69 -3.52 10.50 -6.32
C THR A 69 -2.04 10.10 -6.32
N GLU A 70 -1.65 9.21 -5.43
CA GLU A 70 -0.27 8.72 -5.35
C GLU A 70 0.13 7.95 -6.61
N VAL A 71 -0.79 7.19 -7.20
CA VAL A 71 -0.57 6.50 -8.47
C VAL A 71 -0.23 7.51 -9.58
N VAL A 72 -0.99 8.60 -9.65
CA VAL A 72 -0.73 9.66 -10.62
C VAL A 72 0.63 10.30 -10.37
N ASN A 73 0.93 10.64 -9.12
CA ASN A 73 2.20 11.27 -8.73
C ASN A 73 3.40 10.40 -9.06
N ALA A 74 3.27 9.09 -8.87
CA ALA A 74 4.33 8.12 -9.11
C ALA A 74 4.39 7.64 -10.57
N GLN A 75 3.43 8.03 -11.40
CA GLN A 75 3.27 7.53 -12.76
C GLN A 75 3.22 6.00 -12.78
N ALA A 76 2.57 5.43 -11.77
CA ALA A 76 2.41 4.00 -11.62
C ALA A 76 1.15 3.51 -12.35
N ASP A 77 1.00 2.20 -12.45
CA ASP A 77 -0.17 1.58 -13.08
C ASP A 77 -1.25 1.19 -12.07
N TYR A 78 -0.83 0.79 -10.87
CA TYR A 78 -1.73 0.24 -9.85
C TYR A 78 -1.44 0.80 -8.48
N GLY A 79 -2.49 1.03 -7.69
CA GLY A 79 -2.39 1.43 -6.30
C GLY A 79 -3.07 0.41 -5.40
N PHE A 80 -2.37 0.01 -4.34
CA PHE A 80 -2.88 -0.94 -3.36
C PHE A 80 -2.95 -0.25 -2.00
N LEU A 81 -4.15 -0.14 -1.47
CA LEU A 81 -4.39 0.39 -0.13
C LEU A 81 -4.43 -0.78 0.84
N VAL A 82 -3.40 -0.93 1.65
CA VAL A 82 -3.30 -2.01 2.63
C VAL A 82 -3.81 -1.49 3.97
N VAL A 83 -4.82 -2.16 4.53
CA VAL A 83 -5.48 -1.73 5.76
C VAL A 83 -5.28 -2.78 6.84
N LYS A 84 -4.75 -2.35 7.98
CA LYS A 84 -4.59 -3.21 9.14
C LYS A 84 -5.96 -3.59 9.68
N LEU A 85 -6.18 -4.90 9.87
CA LEU A 85 -7.38 -5.42 10.52
C LEU A 85 -7.04 -5.92 11.92
N PRO A 86 -7.89 -5.62 12.93
CA PRO A 86 -7.63 -6.06 14.30
C PRO A 86 -7.50 -7.58 14.40
N ARG A 87 -6.56 -8.03 15.23
CA ARG A 87 -6.37 -9.46 15.55
C ARG A 87 -6.11 -10.35 14.35
N ARG A 88 -5.60 -9.80 13.26
CA ARG A 88 -5.19 -10.58 12.09
C ARG A 88 -3.69 -10.46 11.88
N SER A 89 -3.08 -11.54 11.39
CA SER A 89 -1.69 -11.50 10.96
C SER A 89 -1.57 -10.59 9.74
N ILE A 90 -0.35 -10.16 9.45
CA ILE A 90 -0.09 -9.27 8.29
C ILE A 90 -0.61 -9.90 6.98
N ALA A 91 -0.46 -11.22 6.83
CA ALA A 91 -0.92 -11.94 5.65
C ALA A 91 -2.44 -11.90 5.46
N LYS A 92 -3.18 -11.65 6.54
CA LYS A 92 -4.65 -11.67 6.55
C LYS A 92 -5.26 -10.29 6.69
N CYS A 93 -4.46 -9.25 6.63
CA CYS A 93 -4.96 -7.88 6.52
C CYS A 93 -5.56 -7.65 5.14
N ALA A 94 -6.31 -6.56 5.00
CA ALA A 94 -7.06 -6.30 3.77
C ALA A 94 -6.26 -5.45 2.80
N VAL A 95 -6.53 -5.66 1.50
CA VAL A 95 -6.08 -4.76 0.44
C VAL A 95 -7.31 -4.27 -0.28
N LEU A 96 -7.46 -2.95 -0.41
CA LEU A 96 -8.56 -2.33 -1.14
C LEU A 96 -8.06 -1.77 -2.46
N ILE A 97 -8.83 -2.01 -3.49
CA ILE A 97 -8.58 -1.49 -4.83
C ILE A 97 -9.94 -1.04 -5.41
N THR A 98 -9.89 -0.19 -6.41
CA THR A 98 -11.12 0.20 -7.11
C THR A 98 -11.58 -0.96 -8.00
N VAL A 99 -12.87 -0.98 -8.32
CA VAL A 99 -13.44 -1.98 -9.26
C VAL A 99 -12.76 -1.86 -10.62
N GLU A 100 -12.50 -0.63 -11.06
CA GLU A 100 -11.78 -0.38 -12.31
C GLU A 100 -10.41 -1.05 -12.32
N GLN A 101 -9.65 -0.90 -11.24
CA GLN A 101 -8.33 -1.51 -11.12
C GLN A 101 -8.41 -3.03 -11.07
N MET A 102 -9.40 -3.58 -10.36
CA MET A 102 -9.62 -5.03 -10.29
C MET A 102 -9.82 -5.60 -11.70
N ALA A 103 -10.66 -4.95 -12.51
CA ALA A 103 -10.91 -5.40 -13.87
C ALA A 103 -9.63 -5.41 -14.71
N ARG A 104 -8.80 -4.38 -14.56
CA ARG A 104 -7.52 -4.29 -15.28
C ARG A 104 -6.53 -5.38 -14.84
N ILE A 105 -6.47 -5.66 -13.55
CA ILE A 105 -5.60 -6.71 -13.01
C ILE A 105 -6.02 -8.08 -13.56
N ILE A 106 -7.31 -8.37 -13.54
CA ILE A 106 -7.85 -9.64 -14.05
C ILE A 106 -7.51 -9.80 -15.54
N GLU A 107 -7.71 -8.74 -16.32
CA GLU A 107 -7.37 -8.74 -17.74
C GLU A 107 -5.89 -9.04 -17.96
N GLU A 108 -5.03 -8.39 -17.20
CA GLU A 108 -3.57 -8.57 -17.31
C GLU A 108 -3.16 -9.99 -16.94
N LEU A 109 -3.74 -10.58 -15.89
CA LEU A 109 -3.44 -11.94 -15.48
C LEU A 109 -3.91 -12.97 -16.52
N GLU A 110 -5.05 -12.73 -17.14
CA GLU A 110 -5.61 -13.65 -18.15
C GLU A 110 -4.90 -13.54 -19.50
N SER A 111 -4.14 -12.48 -19.74
CA SER A 111 -3.40 -12.26 -20.97
C SER A 111 -2.06 -12.98 -21.04
N LYS A 112 -1.71 -13.71 -19.98
CA LYS A 112 -0.42 -14.42 -19.88
C LYS A 112 -0.52 -15.86 -20.37
#